data_5e556861288c93ce48c8354bb5a396b2
#
_entry.id   5e556861288c93ce48c8354bb5a396b2
#
_cell.length_a   1.000
_cell.length_b   1.000
_cell.length_c   1.000
_cell.angle_alpha   90.00
_cell.angle_beta   90.00
_cell.angle_gamma   90.00
#
_symmetry.space_group_name_H-M   'P 1'
#
loop_
_entity.id
_entity.type
_entity.pdbx_description
1 polymer ?
#
loop_
_entity_poly.entity_id
_entity_poly.type
_entity_poly.pdbx_seq_one_letter_code
_entity_poly.pdbx_strand_id
1 'polypeptide(L)'
;MARAATRAALPGTPVIELDFSVRDSAPVAYAAAPTLGFELAVTSRGEEPIRSVVLDVQVQIAARRRSYGDDEQARLGDLFGEPHRWADTLRTVPWLRTTQVVPGFDGETVVSLQVPCTYDFEVTGAKYLAALRDGEVPLELLFGGTIFYTAAGGALQTAMIGWDREATYRLPVSVWRATMDRYFPHSAWLRVDRDAFDRLYAYRARHALPSWEHALEQLLLDAEGR
;
A
#
# COMPACT_ATOMS: atom_id res chain seq x y z
N MET A 1 24.36 -25.67 2.70
CA MET A 1 25.25 -24.54 3.03
C MET A 1 25.78 -23.95 1.73
N ALA A 2 25.14 -22.95 1.17
CA ALA A 2 25.62 -22.23 -0.03
C ALA A 2 26.18 -20.89 0.44
N ARG A 3 27.49 -20.72 0.27
CA ARG A 3 28.21 -19.47 0.53
C ARG A 3 27.76 -18.43 -0.48
N ALA A 4 27.15 -17.33 -0.01
CA ALA A 4 26.97 -16.12 -0.80
C ALA A 4 28.37 -15.58 -1.14
N ALA A 5 28.69 -15.54 -2.44
CA ALA A 5 29.90 -14.92 -2.95
C ALA A 5 29.72 -13.40 -2.84
N THR A 6 30.37 -12.80 -1.87
CA THR A 6 30.57 -11.35 -1.79
C THR A 6 31.42 -10.95 -2.99
N ARG A 7 30.80 -10.32 -3.99
CA ARG A 7 31.49 -9.75 -5.15
C ARG A 7 32.22 -8.51 -4.65
N ALA A 8 33.53 -8.62 -4.46
CA ALA A 8 34.41 -7.50 -4.10
C ALA A 8 34.25 -6.38 -5.14
N ALA A 9 33.92 -5.17 -4.69
CA ALA A 9 33.94 -3.97 -5.54
C ALA A 9 35.36 -3.72 -6.05
N LEU A 10 35.47 -3.42 -7.33
CA LEU A 10 36.74 -2.99 -7.92
C LEU A 10 37.15 -1.64 -7.30
N PRO A 11 38.44 -1.41 -6.96
CA PRO A 11 38.89 -0.15 -6.39
C PRO A 11 38.68 0.97 -7.41
N GLY A 12 37.88 1.98 -7.05
CA GLY A 12 37.63 3.18 -7.86
C GLY A 12 36.22 3.34 -8.42
N THR A 13 35.29 2.41 -8.18
CA THR A 13 33.90 2.60 -8.56
C THR A 13 33.23 3.48 -7.50
N PRO A 14 32.64 4.65 -7.86
CA PRO A 14 31.92 5.48 -6.90
C PRO A 14 30.74 4.67 -6.31
N VAL A 15 30.63 4.69 -4.99
CA VAL A 15 29.50 4.09 -4.31
C VAL A 15 28.35 5.09 -4.34
N ILE A 16 27.44 4.94 -5.31
CA ILE A 16 26.23 5.77 -5.35
C ILE A 16 25.22 5.18 -4.39
N GLU A 17 24.85 5.97 -3.40
CA GLU A 17 23.84 5.63 -2.43
C GLU A 17 22.66 6.57 -2.55
N LEU A 18 21.46 6.03 -2.47
CA LEU A 18 20.22 6.78 -2.42
C LEU A 18 19.59 6.66 -1.03
N ASP A 19 19.10 7.77 -0.52
CA ASP A 19 18.23 7.83 0.64
C ASP A 19 16.81 8.17 0.21
N PHE A 20 15.85 7.65 0.96
CA PHE A 20 14.43 7.78 0.68
C PHE A 20 13.68 8.30 1.90
N SER A 21 12.74 9.23 1.67
CA SER A 21 11.80 9.67 2.70
C SER A 21 10.46 10.01 2.09
N VAL A 22 9.38 9.70 2.78
CA VAL A 22 8.03 10.12 2.39
C VAL A 22 7.70 11.40 3.12
N ARG A 23 7.39 12.47 2.37
CA ARG A 23 7.09 13.81 2.91
C ARG A 23 5.62 14.01 3.21
N ASP A 24 4.76 13.53 2.30
CA ASP A 24 3.31 13.72 2.41
C ASP A 24 2.55 12.62 1.67
N SER A 25 1.23 12.56 1.89
CA SER A 25 0.32 11.67 1.17
C SER A 25 -1.01 12.36 0.90
N ALA A 26 -1.56 12.15 -0.30
CA ALA A 26 -2.85 12.73 -0.69
C ALA A 26 -3.59 11.79 -1.66
N PRO A 27 -4.94 11.92 -1.77
CA PRO A 27 -5.68 11.30 -2.85
C PRO A 27 -5.23 11.82 -4.22
N VAL A 28 -4.91 10.91 -5.15
CA VAL A 28 -4.61 11.30 -6.54
C VAL A 28 -5.89 11.74 -7.23
N ALA A 29 -5.89 12.96 -7.77
CA ALA A 29 -7.00 13.43 -8.60
C ALA A 29 -6.97 12.76 -9.98
N TYR A 30 -8.14 12.46 -10.55
CA TYR A 30 -8.30 11.96 -11.93
C TYR A 30 -7.59 10.62 -12.23
N ALA A 31 -7.36 9.77 -11.24
CA ALA A 31 -6.92 8.40 -11.47
C ALA A 31 -8.11 7.53 -11.92
N ALA A 32 -7.83 6.44 -12.64
CA ALA A 32 -8.87 5.51 -13.11
C ALA A 32 -9.49 4.66 -11.97
N ALA A 33 -8.82 4.59 -10.83
CA ALA A 33 -9.24 3.88 -9.63
C ALA A 33 -8.78 4.66 -8.39
N PRO A 34 -9.34 4.39 -7.19
CA PRO A 34 -8.84 4.99 -5.96
C PRO A 34 -7.33 4.82 -5.84
N THR A 35 -6.62 5.93 -5.76
CA THR A 35 -5.16 5.92 -5.74
C THR A 35 -4.65 6.93 -4.73
N LEU A 36 -3.78 6.47 -3.84
CA LEU A 36 -2.98 7.31 -2.96
C LEU A 36 -1.70 7.73 -3.66
N GLY A 37 -1.35 9.01 -3.58
CA GLY A 37 -0.06 9.54 -3.98
C GLY A 37 0.78 9.81 -2.73
N PHE A 38 2.00 9.30 -2.70
CA PHE A 38 2.99 9.64 -1.68
C PHE A 38 4.07 10.52 -2.32
N GLU A 39 4.37 11.64 -1.70
CA GLU A 39 5.52 12.47 -2.09
C GLU A 39 6.81 11.81 -1.58
N LEU A 40 7.45 11.05 -2.48
CA LEU A 40 8.70 10.34 -2.18
C LEU A 40 9.89 11.22 -2.56
N ALA A 41 10.64 11.68 -1.56
CA ALA A 41 11.92 12.34 -1.76
C ALA A 41 13.01 11.26 -1.94
N VAL A 42 13.85 11.46 -2.96
CA VAL A 42 15.00 10.62 -3.30
C VAL A 42 16.22 11.50 -3.31
N THR A 43 17.19 11.22 -2.44
CA THR A 43 18.42 11.99 -2.29
C THR A 43 19.62 11.13 -2.66
N SER A 44 20.48 11.65 -3.56
CA SER A 44 21.77 11.02 -3.88
C SER A 44 22.85 11.53 -2.94
N ARG A 45 23.67 10.61 -2.39
CA ARG A 45 24.86 10.96 -1.60
C ARG A 45 26.13 11.12 -2.45
N GLY A 46 26.05 10.83 -3.75
CA GLY A 46 27.14 11.00 -4.69
C GLY A 46 27.10 12.35 -5.42
N GLU A 47 28.21 12.73 -6.06
CA GLU A 47 28.31 13.91 -6.93
C GLU A 47 27.94 13.60 -8.38
N GLU A 48 27.81 12.31 -8.72
CA GLU A 48 27.51 11.87 -10.08
C GLU A 48 26.05 12.15 -10.45
N PRO A 49 25.80 12.73 -11.64
CA PRO A 49 24.45 12.97 -12.13
C PRO A 49 23.69 11.66 -12.33
N ILE A 50 22.55 11.54 -11.67
CA ILE A 50 21.61 10.43 -11.84
C ILE A 50 20.86 10.65 -13.15
N ARG A 51 20.84 9.66 -14.04
CA ARG A 51 20.12 9.71 -15.31
C ARG A 51 18.70 9.19 -15.20
N SER A 52 18.54 8.13 -14.45
CA SER A 52 17.24 7.59 -14.05
C SER A 52 17.42 6.54 -12.97
N VAL A 53 16.33 6.22 -12.27
CA VAL A 53 16.28 5.08 -11.35
C VAL A 53 15.07 4.24 -11.71
N VAL A 54 15.28 2.93 -11.93
CA VAL A 54 14.21 1.95 -11.93
C VAL A 54 14.06 1.49 -10.49
N LEU A 55 13.02 2.01 -9.82
CA LEU A 55 12.79 1.86 -8.39
C LEU A 55 11.71 0.82 -8.13
N ASP A 56 12.06 -0.25 -7.45
CA ASP A 56 11.12 -1.21 -6.88
C ASP A 56 10.78 -0.79 -5.46
N VAL A 57 9.49 -0.66 -5.16
CA VAL A 57 8.99 -0.28 -3.84
C VAL A 57 8.05 -1.35 -3.32
N GLN A 58 8.34 -1.88 -2.15
CA GLN A 58 7.42 -2.72 -1.40
C GLN A 58 6.86 -1.93 -0.22
N VAL A 59 5.55 -1.73 -0.19
CA VAL A 59 4.86 -1.05 0.91
C VAL A 59 4.25 -2.09 1.84
N GLN A 60 4.55 -1.95 3.13
CA GLN A 60 4.07 -2.82 4.19
C GLN A 60 3.42 -2.01 5.30
N ILE A 61 2.38 -2.57 5.91
CA ILE A 61 1.72 -2.00 7.10
C ILE A 61 2.34 -2.64 8.33
N ALA A 62 3.02 -1.84 9.15
CA ALA A 62 3.65 -2.27 10.39
C ALA A 62 2.61 -2.32 11.53
N ALA A 63 1.62 -3.22 11.43
CA ALA A 63 0.45 -3.29 12.31
C ALA A 63 0.82 -3.36 13.81
N ARG A 64 1.95 -3.95 14.17
CA ARG A 64 2.45 -4.00 15.56
C ARG A 64 2.83 -2.64 16.14
N ARG A 65 3.07 -1.64 15.31
CA ARG A 65 3.50 -0.30 15.74
C ARG A 65 2.34 0.67 15.98
N ARG A 66 1.11 0.12 16.08
CA ARG A 66 -0.11 0.88 16.36
C ARG A 66 -0.88 0.25 17.51
N SER A 67 -1.55 1.08 18.31
CA SER A 67 -2.56 0.66 19.27
C SER A 67 -3.95 0.66 18.63
N TYR A 68 -4.84 -0.22 19.10
CA TYR A 68 -6.18 -0.42 18.56
C TYR A 68 -7.21 -0.30 19.67
N GLY A 69 -8.29 0.45 19.41
CA GLY A 69 -9.47 0.47 20.27
C GLY A 69 -10.30 -0.82 20.13
N ASP A 70 -11.23 -1.05 21.06
CA ASP A 70 -12.02 -2.27 21.12
C ASP A 70 -12.82 -2.53 19.83
N ASP A 71 -13.41 -1.50 19.23
CA ASP A 71 -14.12 -1.59 17.95
C ASP A 71 -13.20 -2.01 16.79
N GLU A 72 -11.97 -1.49 16.75
CA GLU A 72 -10.99 -1.86 15.73
C GLU A 72 -10.50 -3.28 15.96
N GLN A 73 -10.29 -3.68 17.21
CA GLN A 73 -9.91 -5.04 17.57
C GLN A 73 -10.96 -6.06 17.10
N ALA A 74 -12.24 -5.77 17.36
CA ALA A 74 -13.33 -6.63 16.92
C ALA A 74 -13.35 -6.82 15.40
N ARG A 75 -13.11 -5.74 14.63
CA ARG A 75 -13.07 -5.78 13.16
C ARG A 75 -11.84 -6.46 12.58
N LEU A 76 -10.72 -6.40 13.30
CA LEU A 76 -9.46 -7.01 12.89
C LEU A 76 -9.35 -8.49 13.31
N GLY A 77 -10.34 -9.01 14.03
CA GLY A 77 -10.40 -10.40 14.46
C GLY A 77 -10.24 -11.40 13.31
N ASP A 78 -10.84 -11.12 12.15
CA ASP A 78 -10.71 -11.95 10.95
C ASP A 78 -9.28 -12.01 10.39
N LEU A 79 -8.45 -10.99 10.65
CA LEU A 79 -7.07 -10.93 10.16
C LEU A 79 -6.07 -11.50 11.16
N PHE A 80 -6.28 -11.23 12.44
CA PHE A 80 -5.29 -11.49 13.48
C PHE A 80 -5.80 -12.42 14.59
N GLY A 81 -7.06 -12.82 14.52
CA GLY A 81 -7.70 -13.62 15.58
C GLY A 81 -8.00 -12.80 16.82
N GLU A 82 -8.22 -13.50 17.92
CA GLU A 82 -8.60 -12.89 19.19
C GLU A 82 -7.51 -11.97 19.76
N PRO A 83 -7.86 -10.80 20.32
CA PRO A 83 -6.90 -9.78 20.78
C PRO A 83 -5.88 -10.30 21.80
N HIS A 84 -6.26 -11.22 22.66
CA HIS A 84 -5.34 -11.80 23.65
C HIS A 84 -4.17 -12.58 23.00
N ARG A 85 -4.27 -12.97 21.72
CA ARG A 85 -3.24 -13.68 20.97
C ARG A 85 -2.39 -12.77 20.08
N TRP A 86 -2.68 -11.47 20.05
CA TRP A 86 -2.03 -10.53 19.12
C TRP A 86 -0.53 -10.36 19.35
N ALA A 87 -0.03 -10.67 20.56
CA ALA A 87 1.40 -10.74 20.78
C ALA A 87 2.12 -11.67 19.76
N ASP A 88 1.44 -12.75 19.35
CA ASP A 88 1.96 -13.74 18.42
C ASP A 88 1.41 -13.60 17.00
N THR A 89 0.15 -13.18 16.85
CA THR A 89 -0.57 -13.21 15.58
C THR A 89 -0.56 -11.88 14.83
N LEU A 90 -0.44 -10.75 15.53
CA LEU A 90 -0.35 -9.43 14.90
C LEU A 90 0.99 -9.32 14.18
N ARG A 91 0.95 -9.24 12.86
CA ARG A 91 2.15 -9.23 12.00
C ARG A 91 2.12 -8.04 11.05
N THR A 92 3.28 -7.76 10.46
CA THR A 92 3.38 -6.85 9.30
C THR A 92 2.50 -7.39 8.16
N VAL A 93 1.69 -6.52 7.59
CA VAL A 93 0.79 -6.83 6.49
C VAL A 93 1.40 -6.30 5.19
N PRO A 94 1.76 -7.16 4.23
CA PRO A 94 2.13 -6.70 2.90
C PRO A 94 0.94 -5.95 2.27
N TRP A 95 1.18 -4.74 1.77
CA TRP A 95 0.13 -3.99 1.11
C TRP A 95 0.23 -4.13 -0.41
N LEU A 96 1.36 -3.68 -0.98
CA LEU A 96 1.61 -3.83 -2.40
C LEU A 96 3.11 -3.80 -2.72
N ARG A 97 3.41 -4.21 -3.95
CA ARG A 97 4.71 -3.96 -4.58
C ARG A 97 4.47 -3.26 -5.92
N THR A 98 5.28 -2.24 -6.20
CA THR A 98 5.20 -1.48 -7.45
C THR A 98 6.59 -1.11 -7.93
N THR A 99 6.72 -0.88 -9.24
CA THR A 99 7.94 -0.39 -9.86
C THR A 99 7.66 0.98 -10.47
N GLN A 100 8.55 1.92 -10.24
CA GLN A 100 8.46 3.29 -10.76
C GLN A 100 9.78 3.72 -11.38
N VAL A 101 9.71 4.48 -12.46
CA VAL A 101 10.86 5.17 -13.02
C VAL A 101 10.96 6.56 -12.40
N VAL A 102 12.09 6.84 -11.75
CA VAL A 102 12.46 8.17 -11.27
C VAL A 102 13.26 8.84 -12.41
N PRO A 103 12.84 10.01 -12.91
CA PRO A 103 13.62 10.76 -13.89
C PRO A 103 14.97 11.17 -13.38
N GLY A 104 15.87 11.59 -14.28
CA GLY A 104 17.20 12.07 -13.91
C GLY A 104 17.15 13.28 -12.99
N PHE A 105 18.09 13.35 -12.06
CA PHE A 105 18.21 14.44 -11.09
C PHE A 105 19.66 14.59 -10.58
N ASP A 106 19.92 15.75 -9.99
CA ASP A 106 21.15 16.05 -9.28
C ASP A 106 20.82 16.33 -7.80
N GLY A 107 21.52 15.69 -6.89
CA GLY A 107 21.33 15.85 -5.44
C GLY A 107 20.01 15.25 -4.95
N GLU A 108 18.90 15.93 -5.14
CA GLU A 108 17.58 15.51 -4.63
C GLU A 108 16.47 15.70 -5.66
N THR A 109 15.48 14.81 -5.64
CA THR A 109 14.22 14.94 -6.36
C THR A 109 13.05 14.46 -5.54
N VAL A 110 11.84 14.90 -5.90
CA VAL A 110 10.59 14.41 -5.31
C VAL A 110 9.74 13.81 -6.42
N VAL A 111 9.26 12.60 -6.23
CA VAL A 111 8.38 11.91 -7.17
C VAL A 111 7.09 11.48 -6.48
N SER A 112 6.00 11.42 -7.24
CA SER A 112 4.73 10.89 -6.74
C SER A 112 4.73 9.37 -6.88
N LEU A 113 4.87 8.65 -5.76
CA LEU A 113 4.67 7.21 -5.71
C LEU A 113 3.18 6.92 -5.63
N GLN A 114 2.62 6.34 -6.69
CA GLN A 114 1.19 6.04 -6.77
C GLN A 114 0.90 4.64 -6.25
N VAL A 115 -0.05 4.56 -5.32
CA VAL A 115 -0.49 3.32 -4.66
C VAL A 115 -1.98 3.13 -4.95
N PRO A 116 -2.34 2.26 -5.91
CA PRO A 116 -3.74 1.92 -6.15
C PRO A 116 -4.36 1.25 -4.92
N CYS A 117 -5.56 1.68 -4.57
CA CYS A 117 -6.35 1.14 -3.48
C CYS A 117 -7.52 0.32 -4.01
N THR A 118 -7.96 -0.67 -3.27
CA THR A 118 -9.12 -1.48 -3.60
C THR A 118 -10.06 -1.59 -2.41
N TYR A 119 -11.36 -1.71 -2.68
CA TYR A 119 -12.37 -2.10 -1.70
C TYR A 119 -12.60 -3.61 -1.63
N ASP A 120 -11.81 -4.39 -2.34
CA ASP A 120 -11.90 -5.84 -2.18
C ASP A 120 -11.44 -6.25 -0.77
N PHE A 121 -12.38 -6.54 0.10
CA PHE A 121 -12.11 -6.95 1.48
C PHE A 121 -11.48 -8.34 1.61
N GLU A 122 -11.36 -9.08 0.52
CA GLU A 122 -10.51 -10.28 0.47
C GLU A 122 -9.02 -9.90 0.43
N VAL A 123 -8.70 -8.67 0.02
CA VAL A 123 -7.32 -8.15 0.06
C VAL A 123 -7.00 -7.67 1.47
N THR A 124 -6.04 -8.32 2.11
CA THR A 124 -5.64 -8.10 3.51
C THR A 124 -5.38 -6.63 3.85
N GLY A 125 -4.71 -5.89 2.95
CA GLY A 125 -4.41 -4.46 3.15
C GLY A 125 -5.68 -3.60 3.16
N ALA A 126 -6.62 -3.85 2.24
CA ALA A 126 -7.89 -3.13 2.18
C ALA A 126 -8.75 -3.42 3.41
N LYS A 127 -8.85 -4.70 3.79
CA LYS A 127 -9.57 -5.14 4.99
C LYS A 127 -9.01 -4.50 6.25
N TYR A 128 -7.68 -4.46 6.38
CA TYR A 128 -7.02 -3.80 7.50
C TYR A 128 -7.38 -2.31 7.56
N LEU A 129 -7.20 -1.57 6.47
CA LEU A 129 -7.45 -0.12 6.42
C LEU A 129 -8.92 0.22 6.69
N ALA A 130 -9.85 -0.57 6.17
CA ALA A 130 -11.29 -0.40 6.39
C ALA A 130 -11.72 -0.64 7.85
N ALA A 131 -11.01 -1.49 8.57
CA ALA A 131 -11.29 -1.76 9.99
C ALA A 131 -10.96 -0.59 10.91
N LEU A 132 -10.04 0.31 10.48
CA LEU A 132 -9.57 1.42 11.31
C LEU A 132 -10.57 2.56 11.36
N ARG A 133 -10.65 3.24 12.52
CA ARG A 133 -11.56 4.39 12.73
C ARG A 133 -10.88 5.73 12.45
N ASP A 134 -9.71 5.93 13.00
CA ASP A 134 -8.97 7.19 12.96
C ASP A 134 -7.46 6.98 13.17
N GLY A 135 -6.74 8.05 13.46
CA GLY A 135 -5.32 8.02 13.73
C GLY A 135 -4.47 7.78 12.49
N GLU A 136 -3.34 7.11 12.68
CA GLU A 136 -2.32 6.92 11.65
C GLU A 136 -1.97 5.44 11.48
N VAL A 137 -1.67 5.06 10.25
CA VAL A 137 -1.20 3.73 9.86
C VAL A 137 0.31 3.76 9.70
N PRO A 138 1.08 3.07 10.54
CA PRO A 138 2.52 3.00 10.35
C PRO A 138 2.85 2.14 9.13
N LEU A 139 3.52 2.76 8.16
CA LEU A 139 4.00 2.12 6.94
C LEU A 139 5.51 1.95 6.98
N GLU A 140 5.98 0.87 6.38
CA GLU A 140 7.36 0.62 6.03
C GLU A 140 7.45 0.48 4.51
N LEU A 141 8.32 1.27 3.89
CA LEU A 141 8.60 1.21 2.47
C LEU A 141 10.01 0.67 2.29
N LEU A 142 10.13 -0.46 1.59
CA LEU A 142 11.40 -1.10 1.30
C LEU A 142 11.74 -0.83 -0.16
N PHE A 143 12.99 -0.41 -0.41
CA PHE A 143 13.43 0.03 -1.72
C PHE A 143 14.47 -0.92 -2.29
N GLY A 144 14.38 -1.14 -3.60
CA GLY A 144 15.34 -1.87 -4.40
C GLY A 144 15.35 -1.33 -5.81
N GLY A 145 16.20 -1.87 -6.67
CA GLY A 145 16.20 -1.49 -8.08
C GLY A 145 17.58 -1.10 -8.62
N THR A 146 17.57 -0.39 -9.76
CA THR A 146 18.77 -0.05 -10.50
C THR A 146 18.89 1.44 -10.73
N ILE A 147 20.04 1.99 -10.39
CA ILE A 147 20.43 3.38 -10.63
C ILE A 147 21.23 3.44 -11.92
N PHE A 148 20.86 4.35 -12.82
CA PHE A 148 21.62 4.69 -14.03
C PHE A 148 22.25 6.06 -13.82
N TYR A 149 23.55 6.17 -13.94
CA TYR A 149 24.30 7.40 -13.68
C TYR A 149 25.42 7.64 -14.68
N THR A 150 25.92 8.86 -14.74
CA THR A 150 27.06 9.20 -15.58
C THR A 150 28.34 9.25 -14.73
N ALA A 151 29.29 8.37 -15.00
CA ALA A 151 30.58 8.38 -14.33
C ALA A 151 31.43 9.61 -14.75
N ALA A 152 32.47 9.94 -13.98
CA ALA A 152 33.37 11.07 -14.23
C ALA A 152 33.97 11.12 -15.65
N GLY A 153 34.08 9.99 -16.34
CA GLY A 153 34.50 9.89 -17.74
C GLY A 153 33.41 10.07 -18.79
N GLY A 154 32.16 10.43 -18.39
CA GLY A 154 31.00 10.62 -19.28
C GLY A 154 30.31 9.32 -19.69
N ALA A 155 30.78 8.16 -19.28
CA ALA A 155 30.16 6.87 -19.59
C ALA A 155 28.94 6.61 -18.72
N LEU A 156 27.87 6.08 -19.32
CA LEU A 156 26.68 5.59 -18.58
C LEU A 156 27.04 4.32 -17.82
N GLN A 157 26.76 4.28 -16.56
CA GLN A 157 26.97 3.13 -15.68
C GLN A 157 25.73 2.81 -14.86
N THR A 158 25.72 1.66 -14.21
CA THR A 158 24.64 1.20 -13.34
C THR A 158 25.14 0.80 -11.96
N ALA A 159 24.31 1.06 -10.95
CA ALA A 159 24.49 0.58 -9.59
C ALA A 159 23.18 0.00 -9.07
N MET A 160 23.27 -0.92 -8.11
CA MET A 160 22.08 -1.47 -7.44
C MET A 160 21.80 -0.66 -6.19
N ILE A 161 20.52 -0.42 -5.92
CA ILE A 161 20.07 0.11 -4.61
C ILE A 161 20.34 -0.95 -3.54
N GLY A 162 20.96 -0.54 -2.41
CA GLY A 162 21.25 -1.43 -1.30
C GLY A 162 19.97 -2.05 -0.73
N TRP A 163 20.04 -3.32 -0.31
CA TRP A 163 18.92 -4.08 0.24
C TRP A 163 18.41 -3.55 1.58
N ASP A 164 19.17 -2.69 2.23
CA ASP A 164 18.90 -2.07 3.53
C ASP A 164 18.21 -0.69 3.42
N ARG A 165 17.82 -0.28 2.22
CA ARG A 165 17.18 1.02 2.00
C ARG A 165 15.69 0.92 2.32
N GLU A 166 15.28 1.68 3.35
CA GLU A 166 13.91 1.74 3.82
C GLU A 166 13.51 3.16 4.22
N ALA A 167 12.21 3.41 4.23
CA ALA A 167 11.61 4.59 4.84
C ALA A 167 10.39 4.19 5.65
N THR A 168 10.11 4.97 6.68
CA THR A 168 8.87 4.83 7.46
C THR A 168 7.98 6.04 7.22
N TYR A 169 6.67 5.81 7.21
CA TYR A 169 5.69 6.88 7.10
C TYR A 169 4.46 6.58 7.95
N ARG A 170 3.81 7.61 8.47
CA ARG A 170 2.55 7.49 9.19
C ARG A 170 1.42 8.03 8.34
N LEU A 171 0.72 7.14 7.64
CA LEU A 171 -0.41 7.49 6.78
C LEU A 171 -1.63 7.82 7.65
N PRO A 172 -2.18 9.05 7.58
CA PRO A 172 -3.44 9.35 8.26
C PRO A 172 -4.59 8.51 7.67
N VAL A 173 -5.37 7.86 8.54
CA VAL A 173 -6.54 7.07 8.12
C VAL A 173 -7.53 7.93 7.34
N SER A 174 -7.63 9.23 7.68
CA SER A 174 -8.48 10.20 6.97
C SER A 174 -8.10 10.36 5.50
N VAL A 175 -6.81 10.31 5.16
CA VAL A 175 -6.33 10.42 3.76
C VAL A 175 -6.76 9.19 2.94
N TRP A 176 -6.62 7.99 3.52
CA TRP A 176 -7.11 6.78 2.87
C TRP A 176 -8.63 6.82 2.67
N ARG A 177 -9.39 7.21 3.70
CA ARG A 177 -10.85 7.37 3.59
C ARG A 177 -11.24 8.39 2.53
N ALA A 178 -10.62 9.56 2.52
CA ALA A 178 -10.89 10.58 1.51
C ALA A 178 -10.59 10.07 0.09
N THR A 179 -9.58 9.19 -0.07
CA THR A 179 -9.30 8.54 -1.34
C THR A 179 -10.43 7.60 -1.74
N MET A 180 -10.94 6.79 -0.81
CA MET A 180 -12.02 5.85 -1.10
C MET A 180 -13.35 6.58 -1.35
N ASP A 181 -13.71 7.55 -0.51
CA ASP A 181 -14.97 8.30 -0.60
C ASP A 181 -15.08 9.13 -1.89
N ARG A 182 -13.95 9.55 -2.46
CA ARG A 182 -13.93 10.25 -3.75
C ARG A 182 -14.47 9.39 -4.89
N TYR A 183 -14.22 8.09 -4.88
CA TYR A 183 -14.61 7.15 -5.93
C TYR A 183 -15.88 6.38 -5.59
N PHE A 184 -16.12 6.15 -4.32
CA PHE A 184 -17.21 5.34 -3.80
C PHE A 184 -17.94 6.07 -2.67
N PRO A 185 -18.52 7.25 -2.94
CA PRO A 185 -19.21 8.03 -1.91
C PRO A 185 -20.36 7.21 -1.33
N HIS A 186 -20.36 7.04 -0.01
CA HIS A 186 -21.41 6.32 0.74
C HIS A 186 -21.69 4.89 0.25
N SER A 187 -20.69 4.23 -0.34
CA SER A 187 -20.85 2.86 -0.85
C SER A 187 -19.73 1.94 -0.38
N ALA A 188 -19.99 0.65 -0.40
CA ALA A 188 -19.01 -0.40 -0.16
C ALA A 188 -19.14 -1.47 -1.25
N TRP A 189 -18.06 -2.19 -1.52
CA TRP A 189 -18.05 -3.28 -2.47
C TRP A 189 -18.05 -4.62 -1.74
N LEU A 190 -18.94 -5.50 -2.15
CA LEU A 190 -19.03 -6.86 -1.67
C LEU A 190 -18.82 -7.81 -2.84
N ARG A 191 -17.81 -8.66 -2.75
CA ARG A 191 -17.62 -9.78 -3.67
C ARG A 191 -18.39 -10.98 -3.14
N VAL A 192 -19.34 -11.46 -3.91
CA VAL A 192 -20.11 -12.68 -3.61
C VAL A 192 -19.83 -13.76 -4.64
N ASP A 193 -19.88 -15.01 -4.20
CA ASP A 193 -19.87 -16.17 -5.09
C ASP A 193 -21.04 -16.11 -6.07
N ARG A 194 -20.85 -16.67 -7.27
CA ARG A 194 -21.87 -16.67 -8.34
C ARG A 194 -23.19 -17.31 -7.89
N ASP A 195 -23.11 -18.44 -7.22
CA ASP A 195 -24.33 -19.16 -6.78
C ASP A 195 -25.09 -18.36 -5.73
N ALA A 196 -24.36 -17.68 -4.80
CA ALA A 196 -24.95 -16.78 -3.84
C ALA A 196 -25.56 -15.55 -4.54
N PHE A 197 -24.88 -14.99 -5.54
CA PHE A 197 -25.42 -13.90 -6.35
C PHE A 197 -26.69 -14.29 -7.09
N ASP A 198 -26.73 -15.44 -7.73
CA ASP A 198 -27.91 -15.92 -8.48
C ASP A 198 -29.12 -16.13 -7.55
N ARG A 199 -28.88 -16.64 -6.35
CA ARG A 199 -29.92 -16.73 -5.29
C ARG A 199 -30.42 -15.37 -4.82
N LEU A 200 -29.51 -14.42 -4.60
CA LEU A 200 -29.87 -13.05 -4.24
C LEU A 200 -30.66 -12.37 -5.37
N TYR A 201 -30.25 -12.59 -6.62
CA TYR A 201 -30.98 -12.08 -7.79
C TYR A 201 -32.39 -12.62 -7.85
N ALA A 202 -32.55 -13.95 -7.69
CA ALA A 202 -33.87 -14.59 -7.66
C ALA A 202 -34.74 -14.10 -6.49
N TYR A 203 -34.13 -13.86 -5.30
CA TYR A 203 -34.82 -13.30 -4.15
C TYR A 203 -35.33 -11.89 -4.46
N ARG A 204 -34.45 -10.99 -4.95
CA ARG A 204 -34.81 -9.63 -5.34
C ARG A 204 -35.97 -9.60 -6.35
N ALA A 205 -35.87 -10.43 -7.40
CA ALA A 205 -36.90 -10.51 -8.43
C ALA A 205 -38.25 -11.02 -7.89
N ARG A 206 -38.25 -12.06 -7.03
CA ARG A 206 -39.45 -12.64 -6.42
C ARG A 206 -40.19 -11.64 -5.54
N HIS A 207 -39.47 -10.81 -4.82
CA HIS A 207 -40.03 -9.82 -3.92
C HIS A 207 -40.23 -8.43 -4.55
N ALA A 208 -39.98 -8.31 -5.87
CA ALA A 208 -40.07 -7.06 -6.64
C ALA A 208 -39.33 -5.90 -6.01
N LEU A 209 -38.13 -6.15 -5.43
CA LEU A 209 -37.33 -5.14 -4.73
C LEU A 209 -36.59 -4.27 -5.76
N PRO A 210 -36.64 -2.93 -5.63
CA PRO A 210 -36.16 -2.02 -6.68
C PRO A 210 -34.63 -1.96 -6.78
N SER A 211 -33.91 -2.17 -5.68
CA SER A 211 -32.44 -2.11 -5.64
C SER A 211 -31.84 -3.26 -4.84
N TRP A 212 -30.51 -3.39 -4.90
CA TRP A 212 -29.75 -4.35 -4.08
C TRP A 212 -29.78 -3.97 -2.61
N GLU A 213 -29.75 -2.67 -2.29
CA GLU A 213 -29.83 -2.15 -0.92
C GLU A 213 -31.13 -2.63 -0.26
N HIS A 214 -32.28 -2.44 -0.93
CA HIS A 214 -33.56 -2.91 -0.42
C HIS A 214 -33.59 -4.43 -0.23
N ALA A 215 -32.95 -5.19 -1.12
CA ALA A 215 -32.90 -6.64 -1.00
C ALA A 215 -32.07 -7.09 0.22
N LEU A 216 -30.94 -6.43 0.45
CA LEU A 216 -30.08 -6.71 1.60
C LEU A 216 -30.71 -6.24 2.91
N GLU A 217 -31.32 -5.05 2.95
CA GLU A 217 -32.04 -4.53 4.11
C GLU A 217 -33.17 -5.48 4.52
N GLN A 218 -33.97 -5.96 3.54
CA GLN A 218 -35.04 -6.90 3.84
C GLN A 218 -34.53 -8.22 4.42
N LEU A 219 -33.41 -8.75 3.88
CA LEU A 219 -32.80 -9.96 4.43
C LEU A 219 -32.26 -9.76 5.85
N LEU A 220 -31.68 -8.60 6.14
CA LEU A 220 -31.20 -8.26 7.48
C LEU A 220 -32.35 -8.15 8.47
N LEU A 221 -33.44 -7.45 8.10
CA LEU A 221 -34.64 -7.37 8.93
C LEU A 221 -35.28 -8.74 9.20
N ASP A 222 -35.35 -9.60 8.19
CA ASP A 222 -35.85 -10.97 8.32
C ASP A 222 -34.97 -11.83 9.26
N ALA A 223 -33.66 -11.56 9.29
CA ALA A 223 -32.73 -12.26 10.19
C ALA A 223 -32.77 -11.76 11.63
N GLU A 224 -32.94 -10.45 11.84
CA GLU A 224 -33.04 -9.82 13.16
C GLU A 224 -34.39 -10.08 13.83
N GLY A 225 -35.44 -10.33 13.06
CA GLY A 225 -36.78 -10.64 13.54
C GLY A 225 -37.02 -12.11 13.93
N ARG A 226 -35.99 -12.96 13.83
CA ARG A 226 -36.01 -14.38 14.24
C ARG A 226 -35.30 -14.59 15.56
#